data_87a018db362789f6cd4285dcc4ded19e
#
_entry.id   87a018db362789f6cd4285dcc4ded19e
#
_cell.length_a   1.000
_cell.length_b   1.000
_cell.length_c   1.000
_cell.angle_alpha   90.00
_cell.angle_beta   90.00
_cell.angle_gamma   90.00
#
_symmetry.space_group_name_H-M   'P 1'
#
loop_
_entity.id
_entity.type
_entity.pdbx_description
1 polymer ?
#
loop_
_entity_poly.entity_id
_entity_poly.type
_entity_poly.pdbx_seq_one_letter_code
_entity_poly.pdbx_strand_id
1 'polypeptide(L)'
;MANNPYAPPGAPVADIEKPLESGTLNPWFSIWTRPRATIAQIVARNPTDLVLLLAALSGFGQALDRASERSAGDTLSLPVIFVAAAAGGVVGGIITLYLGGLLLWWTGSWIGGRASGEHIRAAIAWSSVPIIWSLLLWIPEVALFGNELFTTATPRLDGSVRLTVLLLSFFVVEAVIAVWAFVVFLKCLGQVQGFSAWKALGNTLLVVPVILLPILLIALAVGAFAG
;
A
#
# COMPACT_ATOMS: atom_id res chain seq x y z
N MET A 1 -12.19 -5.55 46.37
CA MET A 1 -13.06 -5.02 45.30
C MET A 1 -13.90 -6.21 44.83
N ALA A 2 -15.22 -6.15 44.99
CA ALA A 2 -16.11 -7.27 44.68
C ALA A 2 -16.16 -7.47 43.15
N ASN A 3 -15.85 -8.68 42.68
CA ASN A 3 -16.07 -9.08 41.30
C ASN A 3 -17.56 -8.95 40.98
N ASN A 4 -17.94 -8.06 40.09
CA ASN A 4 -19.30 -7.95 39.60
C ASN A 4 -19.56 -9.11 38.62
N PRO A 5 -20.36 -10.14 38.98
CA PRO A 5 -20.61 -11.31 38.11
C PRO A 5 -21.48 -10.95 36.88
N TYR A 6 -22.01 -9.74 36.80
CA TYR A 6 -22.82 -9.24 35.68
C TYR A 6 -22.08 -8.24 34.81
N ALA A 7 -20.75 -8.05 35.03
CA ALA A 7 -20.00 -7.23 34.10
C ALA A 7 -20.02 -7.93 32.71
N PRO A 8 -20.50 -7.26 31.66
CA PRO A 8 -20.45 -7.84 30.33
C PRO A 8 -18.98 -8.20 30.03
N PRO A 9 -18.71 -9.30 29.31
CA PRO A 9 -17.35 -9.64 28.95
C PRO A 9 -16.75 -8.47 28.18
N GLY A 10 -15.92 -7.69 28.89
CA GLY A 10 -15.19 -6.54 28.35
C GLY A 10 -14.01 -6.99 27.51
N ALA A 11 -14.19 -8.01 26.68
CA ALA A 11 -13.22 -8.35 25.69
C ALA A 11 -13.27 -7.27 24.61
N PRO A 12 -12.28 -6.38 24.52
CA PRO A 12 -12.17 -5.54 23.36
C PRO A 12 -12.01 -6.47 22.16
N VAL A 13 -12.94 -6.41 21.22
CA VAL A 13 -12.91 -7.15 19.94
C VAL A 13 -11.74 -6.69 19.06
N ALA A 14 -10.91 -5.79 19.56
CA ALA A 14 -9.72 -5.31 18.88
C ALA A 14 -8.51 -6.14 19.34
N ASP A 15 -7.93 -6.91 18.42
CA ASP A 15 -6.63 -7.58 18.59
C ASP A 15 -5.49 -6.55 18.61
N ILE A 16 -5.56 -5.60 19.55
CA ILE A 16 -4.55 -4.54 19.68
C ILE A 16 -3.40 -5.11 20.49
N GLU A 17 -2.23 -5.19 19.89
CA GLU A 17 -1.02 -5.62 20.56
C GLU A 17 -0.33 -4.44 21.26
N LYS A 18 0.13 -4.67 22.50
CA LYS A 18 1.01 -3.73 23.19
C LYS A 18 2.43 -3.86 22.61
N PRO A 19 3.22 -2.77 22.63
CA PRO A 19 4.64 -2.87 22.29
C PRO A 19 5.31 -3.93 23.16
N LEU A 20 6.19 -4.74 22.58
CA LEU A 20 6.92 -5.77 23.30
C LEU A 20 7.85 -5.11 24.32
N GLU A 21 7.75 -5.51 25.57
CA GLU A 21 8.62 -5.02 26.66
C GLU A 21 10.05 -5.58 26.56
N SER A 22 10.22 -6.71 25.88
CA SER A 22 11.51 -7.39 25.70
C SER A 22 11.76 -7.75 24.23
N GLY A 23 12.84 -7.18 23.67
CA GLY A 23 13.32 -7.46 22.33
C GLY A 23 12.83 -6.47 21.28
N THR A 24 13.74 -6.02 20.44
CA THR A 24 13.44 -5.17 19.28
C THR A 24 13.16 -6.06 18.08
N LEU A 25 11.95 -5.97 17.52
CA LEU A 25 11.64 -6.58 16.23
C LEU A 25 12.40 -5.84 15.13
N ASN A 26 12.95 -6.57 14.15
CA ASN A 26 13.44 -5.97 12.93
C ASN A 26 12.24 -5.70 11.99
N PRO A 27 11.86 -4.44 11.74
CA PRO A 27 10.63 -4.11 11.01
C PRO A 27 10.60 -4.66 9.58
N TRP A 28 11.73 -4.75 8.90
CA TRP A 28 11.83 -5.22 7.51
C TRP A 28 11.38 -6.68 7.32
N PHE A 29 11.51 -7.50 8.36
CA PHE A 29 11.13 -8.91 8.33
C PHE A 29 9.88 -9.19 9.18
N SER A 30 9.80 -8.58 10.37
CA SER A 30 8.70 -8.85 11.29
C SER A 30 7.35 -8.32 10.81
N ILE A 31 7.34 -7.31 9.95
CA ILE A 31 6.10 -6.75 9.36
C ILE A 31 5.32 -7.79 8.56
N TRP A 32 6.02 -8.78 7.98
CA TRP A 32 5.41 -9.84 7.19
C TRP A 32 4.54 -10.78 8.04
N THR A 33 4.96 -11.09 9.25
CA THR A 33 4.33 -12.12 10.09
C THR A 33 3.67 -11.56 11.35
N ARG A 34 4.16 -10.42 11.87
CA ARG A 34 3.70 -9.75 13.08
C ARG A 34 3.42 -8.26 12.85
N PRO A 35 2.57 -7.89 11.86
CA PRO A 35 2.39 -6.50 11.46
C PRO A 35 1.90 -5.60 12.59
N ARG A 36 0.99 -6.08 13.46
CA ARG A 36 0.47 -5.32 14.60
C ARG A 36 1.55 -4.98 15.63
N ALA A 37 2.29 -5.98 16.08
CA ALA A 37 3.39 -5.78 17.04
C ALA A 37 4.47 -4.88 16.46
N THR A 38 4.81 -5.09 15.18
CA THR A 38 5.83 -4.31 14.48
C THR A 38 5.43 -2.84 14.37
N ILE A 39 4.21 -2.54 13.90
CA ILE A 39 3.76 -1.15 13.78
C ILE A 39 3.59 -0.49 15.14
N ALA A 40 3.13 -1.21 16.18
CA ALA A 40 3.06 -0.71 17.54
C ALA A 40 4.45 -0.29 18.06
N GLN A 41 5.48 -1.11 17.82
CA GLN A 41 6.85 -0.77 18.15
C GLN A 41 7.36 0.47 17.42
N ILE A 42 7.09 0.57 16.09
CA ILE A 42 7.53 1.71 15.27
C ILE A 42 6.91 3.01 15.78
N VAL A 43 5.59 3.06 15.94
CA VAL A 43 4.92 4.30 16.37
C VAL A 43 5.26 4.69 17.81
N ALA A 44 5.56 3.72 18.67
CA ALA A 44 6.00 3.99 20.04
C ALA A 44 7.44 4.57 20.08
N ARG A 45 8.30 4.22 19.12
CA ARG A 45 9.69 4.67 19.05
C ARG A 45 9.84 5.97 18.26
N ASN A 46 9.42 5.96 17.01
CA ASN A 46 9.45 7.10 16.11
C ASN A 46 8.50 6.85 14.92
N PRO A 47 7.31 7.49 14.89
CA PRO A 47 6.32 7.28 13.83
C PRO A 47 6.74 7.87 12.48
N THR A 48 7.80 8.67 12.41
CA THR A 48 8.27 9.29 11.16
C THR A 48 9.49 8.59 10.56
N ASP A 49 10.03 7.58 11.24
CA ASP A 49 11.24 6.87 10.81
C ASP A 49 11.03 6.16 9.46
N LEU A 50 11.90 6.46 8.52
CA LEU A 50 11.92 5.91 7.15
C LEU A 50 10.63 6.10 6.33
N VAL A 51 9.62 6.79 6.85
CA VAL A 51 8.28 6.91 6.22
C VAL A 51 8.37 7.49 4.81
N LEU A 52 9.15 8.55 4.61
CA LEU A 52 9.31 9.18 3.30
C LEU A 52 10.12 8.29 2.33
N LEU A 53 11.14 7.59 2.83
CA LEU A 53 11.92 6.66 2.03
C LEU A 53 11.04 5.50 1.53
N LEU A 54 10.24 4.90 2.44
CA LEU A 54 9.34 3.81 2.08
C LEU A 54 8.26 4.27 1.09
N ALA A 55 7.72 5.48 1.26
CA ALA A 55 6.77 6.07 0.32
C ALA A 55 7.42 6.32 -1.05
N ALA A 56 8.67 6.79 -1.08
CA ALA A 56 9.42 7.01 -2.31
C ALA A 56 9.68 5.69 -3.06
N LEU A 57 10.14 4.64 -2.35
CA LEU A 57 10.37 3.32 -2.94
C LEU A 57 9.07 2.68 -3.45
N SER A 58 8.01 2.74 -2.66
CA SER A 58 6.69 2.25 -3.07
C SER A 58 6.15 3.03 -4.28
N GLY A 59 6.32 4.35 -4.30
CA GLY A 59 5.94 5.19 -5.42
C GLY A 59 6.73 4.91 -6.70
N PHE A 60 8.02 4.61 -6.58
CA PHE A 60 8.86 4.17 -7.70
C PHE A 60 8.30 2.87 -8.33
N GLY A 61 8.01 1.84 -7.51
CA GLY A 61 7.40 0.60 -8.00
C GLY A 61 6.08 0.86 -8.71
N GLN A 62 5.17 1.59 -8.08
CA GLN A 62 3.88 1.96 -8.69
C GLN A 62 4.03 2.72 -10.01
N ALA A 63 5.10 3.49 -10.19
CA ALA A 63 5.34 4.19 -11.44
C ALA A 63 5.84 3.23 -12.54
N LEU A 64 6.62 2.22 -12.19
CA LEU A 64 7.01 1.15 -13.13
C LEU A 64 5.79 0.32 -13.56
N ASP A 65 4.94 -0.09 -12.61
CA ASP A 65 3.71 -0.81 -12.90
C ASP A 65 2.82 -0.03 -13.89
N ARG A 66 2.61 1.27 -13.60
CA ARG A 66 1.83 2.15 -14.49
C ARG A 66 2.48 2.34 -15.87
N ALA A 67 3.81 2.36 -15.94
CA ALA A 67 4.52 2.46 -17.21
C ALA A 67 4.33 1.18 -18.04
N SER A 68 4.34 0.03 -17.39
CA SER A 68 4.03 -1.27 -18.02
C SER A 68 2.56 -1.32 -18.49
N GLU A 69 1.61 -1.03 -17.61
CA GLU A 69 0.17 -1.02 -17.93
C GLU A 69 -0.20 -0.09 -19.09
N ARG A 70 0.54 1.02 -19.24
CA ARG A 70 0.30 2.02 -20.30
C ARG A 70 1.15 1.83 -21.54
N SER A 71 1.91 0.75 -21.62
CA SER A 71 2.82 0.46 -22.74
C SER A 71 3.75 1.64 -23.04
N ALA A 72 4.32 2.26 -22.00
CA ALA A 72 5.15 3.45 -22.13
C ALA A 72 6.40 3.23 -23.01
N GLY A 73 6.84 1.97 -23.19
CA GLY A 73 7.94 1.58 -24.07
C GLY A 73 7.64 1.70 -25.57
N ASP A 74 6.38 1.90 -25.95
CA ASP A 74 6.03 2.22 -27.35
C ASP A 74 6.52 3.62 -27.76
N THR A 75 6.73 4.51 -26.79
CA THR A 75 7.14 5.91 -27.03
C THR A 75 8.44 6.28 -26.33
N LEU A 76 8.81 5.58 -25.27
CA LEU A 76 9.96 5.90 -24.42
C LEU A 76 10.98 4.75 -24.42
N SER A 77 12.25 5.08 -24.33
CA SER A 77 13.28 4.07 -24.12
C SER A 77 13.31 3.59 -22.66
N LEU A 78 13.76 2.36 -22.44
CA LEU A 78 13.83 1.75 -21.10
C LEU A 78 14.53 2.64 -20.04
N PRO A 79 15.72 3.25 -20.31
CA PRO A 79 16.34 4.15 -19.35
C PRO A 79 15.47 5.38 -19.01
N VAL A 80 14.76 5.93 -19.99
CA VAL A 80 13.86 7.07 -19.77
C VAL A 80 12.68 6.68 -18.87
N ILE A 81 12.12 5.48 -19.05
CA ILE A 81 11.05 4.95 -18.20
C ILE A 81 11.54 4.88 -16.74
N PHE A 82 12.73 4.32 -16.49
CA PHE A 82 13.29 4.21 -15.14
C PHE A 82 13.58 5.57 -14.51
N VAL A 83 14.13 6.53 -15.27
CA VAL A 83 14.36 7.89 -14.78
C VAL A 83 13.05 8.61 -14.48
N ALA A 84 12.05 8.49 -15.37
CA ALA A 84 10.73 9.05 -15.15
C ALA A 84 10.02 8.44 -13.95
N ALA A 85 10.13 7.10 -13.77
CA ALA A 85 9.61 6.40 -12.61
C ALA A 85 10.31 6.82 -11.32
N ALA A 86 11.63 7.01 -11.34
CA ALA A 86 12.38 7.48 -10.18
C ALA A 86 11.98 8.92 -9.80
N ALA A 87 11.89 9.83 -10.75
CA ALA A 87 11.51 11.22 -10.46
C ALA A 87 10.02 11.37 -10.11
N GLY A 88 9.15 10.90 -11.01
CA GLY A 88 7.69 11.05 -10.86
C GLY A 88 7.10 10.11 -9.81
N GLY A 89 7.63 8.90 -9.70
CA GLY A 89 7.18 7.89 -8.73
C GLY A 89 7.47 8.31 -7.29
N VAL A 90 8.68 8.82 -7.02
CA VAL A 90 9.04 9.34 -5.68
C VAL A 90 8.09 10.46 -5.26
N VAL A 91 7.89 11.45 -6.13
CA VAL A 91 6.98 12.57 -5.85
C VAL A 91 5.54 12.07 -5.68
N GLY A 92 5.08 11.22 -6.60
CA GLY A 92 3.74 10.63 -6.55
C GLY A 92 3.52 9.77 -5.30
N GLY A 93 4.50 8.99 -4.89
CA GLY A 93 4.45 8.18 -3.67
C GLY A 93 4.30 9.02 -2.40
N ILE A 94 5.07 10.12 -2.31
CA ILE A 94 4.96 11.05 -1.18
C ILE A 94 3.58 11.74 -1.17
N ILE A 95 3.11 12.22 -2.32
CA ILE A 95 1.77 12.82 -2.44
C ILE A 95 0.71 11.81 -2.01
N THR A 96 0.76 10.58 -2.53
CA THR A 96 -0.18 9.51 -2.18
C THR A 96 -0.16 9.18 -0.69
N LEU A 97 1.02 9.16 -0.06
CA LEU A 97 1.16 8.95 1.38
C LEU A 97 0.40 10.02 2.19
N TYR A 98 0.58 11.29 1.85
CA TYR A 98 -0.06 12.40 2.59
C TYR A 98 -1.56 12.48 2.32
N LEU A 99 -1.97 12.38 1.06
CA LEU A 99 -3.40 12.41 0.69
C LEU A 99 -4.13 11.18 1.22
N GLY A 100 -3.58 9.99 1.02
CA GLY A 100 -4.16 8.75 1.54
C GLY A 100 -4.19 8.73 3.07
N GLY A 101 -3.11 9.19 3.70
CA GLY A 101 -3.06 9.35 5.15
C GLY A 101 -4.11 10.31 5.70
N LEU A 102 -4.33 11.46 5.05
CA LEU A 102 -5.36 12.42 5.40
C LEU A 102 -6.78 11.83 5.26
N LEU A 103 -7.05 11.16 4.14
CA LEU A 103 -8.35 10.55 3.89
C LEU A 103 -8.66 9.45 4.90
N LEU A 104 -7.70 8.55 5.17
CA LEU A 104 -7.86 7.48 6.15
C LEU A 104 -7.98 8.00 7.59
N TRP A 105 -7.32 9.10 7.92
CA TRP A 105 -7.48 9.78 9.19
C TRP A 105 -8.87 10.37 9.32
N TRP A 106 -9.33 11.08 8.29
CA TRP A 106 -10.63 11.75 8.28
C TRP A 106 -11.79 10.74 8.34
N THR A 107 -11.81 9.76 7.42
CA THR A 107 -12.85 8.72 7.41
C THR A 107 -12.78 7.80 8.64
N GLY A 108 -11.56 7.53 9.13
CA GLY A 108 -11.36 6.76 10.36
C GLY A 108 -11.96 7.43 11.59
N SER A 109 -11.89 8.77 11.68
CA SER A 109 -12.48 9.52 12.79
C SER A 109 -14.01 9.35 12.87
N TRP A 110 -14.70 9.20 11.74
CA TRP A 110 -16.16 8.97 11.70
C TRP A 110 -16.57 7.65 12.33
N ILE A 111 -15.70 6.66 12.29
CA ILE A 111 -15.96 5.33 12.84
C ILE A 111 -15.24 5.07 14.16
N GLY A 112 -14.73 6.13 14.82
CA GLY A 112 -14.12 6.07 16.13
C GLY A 112 -12.64 5.72 16.15
N GLY A 113 -11.91 5.96 15.04
CA GLY A 113 -10.45 5.88 14.98
C GLY A 113 -9.78 6.96 15.83
N ARG A 114 -8.64 6.62 16.46
CA ARG A 114 -7.93 7.48 17.40
C ARG A 114 -6.49 7.79 17.00
N ALA A 115 -6.05 7.33 15.81
CA ALA A 115 -4.69 7.55 15.33
C ALA A 115 -4.43 9.02 15.01
N SER A 116 -3.21 9.47 15.25
CA SER A 116 -2.70 10.72 14.67
C SER A 116 -2.40 10.53 13.17
N GLY A 117 -2.33 11.62 12.42
CA GLY A 117 -1.95 11.55 11.00
C GLY A 117 -0.56 10.93 10.78
N GLU A 118 0.38 11.10 11.73
CA GLU A 118 1.71 10.49 11.66
C GLU A 118 1.66 8.98 11.81
N HIS A 119 0.87 8.47 12.77
CA HIS A 119 0.68 7.04 12.97
C HIS A 119 0.07 6.37 11.74
N ILE A 120 -0.88 7.04 11.07
CA ILE A 120 -1.49 6.51 9.84
C ILE A 120 -0.47 6.49 8.70
N ARG A 121 0.32 7.56 8.53
CA ARG A 121 1.40 7.57 7.52
C ARG A 121 2.44 6.50 7.79
N ALA A 122 2.81 6.27 9.06
CA ALA A 122 3.68 5.16 9.42
C ALA A 122 3.05 3.80 9.04
N ALA A 123 1.76 3.60 9.32
CA ALA A 123 1.06 2.36 8.97
C ALA A 123 1.03 2.13 7.44
N ILE A 124 0.76 3.17 6.64
CA ILE A 124 0.79 3.10 5.18
C ILE A 124 2.20 2.76 4.69
N ALA A 125 3.21 3.51 5.13
CA ALA A 125 4.58 3.37 4.66
C ALA A 125 5.18 2.01 5.03
N TRP A 126 5.08 1.59 6.27
CA TRP A 126 5.65 0.32 6.72
C TRP A 126 4.88 -0.90 6.21
N SER A 127 3.59 -0.79 5.95
CA SER A 127 2.84 -1.89 5.32
C SER A 127 3.19 -2.11 3.86
N SER A 128 3.84 -1.17 3.20
CA SER A 128 4.34 -1.33 1.82
C SER A 128 5.65 -2.11 1.71
N VAL A 129 6.29 -2.46 2.83
CA VAL A 129 7.55 -3.24 2.82
C VAL A 129 7.46 -4.51 1.98
N PRO A 130 6.38 -5.33 2.01
CA PRO A 130 6.28 -6.48 1.11
C PRO A 130 6.34 -6.09 -0.38
N ILE A 131 5.67 -5.01 -0.78
CA ILE A 131 5.73 -4.48 -2.16
C ILE A 131 7.12 -3.93 -2.48
N ILE A 132 7.81 -3.30 -1.52
CA ILE A 132 9.19 -2.83 -1.73
C ILE A 132 10.13 -4.02 -1.98
N TRP A 133 9.93 -5.14 -1.30
CA TRP A 133 10.69 -6.36 -1.57
C TRP A 133 10.40 -6.92 -2.96
N SER A 134 9.18 -6.81 -3.50
CA SER A 134 8.88 -7.26 -4.86
C SER A 134 9.58 -6.43 -5.94
N LEU A 135 10.09 -5.22 -5.64
CA LEU A 135 10.94 -4.49 -6.58
C LEU A 135 12.20 -5.26 -7.01
N LEU A 136 12.65 -6.22 -6.21
CA LEU A 136 13.76 -7.10 -6.60
C LEU A 136 13.39 -8.02 -7.76
N LEU A 137 12.10 -8.29 -7.99
CA LEU A 137 11.63 -9.10 -9.12
C LEU A 137 11.80 -8.36 -10.46
N TRP A 138 11.74 -7.03 -10.45
CA TRP A 138 12.01 -6.22 -11.64
C TRP A 138 13.40 -6.48 -12.24
N ILE A 139 14.38 -6.89 -11.43
CA ILE A 139 15.75 -7.19 -11.92
C ILE A 139 15.74 -8.36 -12.90
N PRO A 140 15.29 -9.58 -12.53
CA PRO A 140 15.19 -10.68 -13.47
C PRO A 140 14.15 -10.44 -14.57
N GLU A 141 13.06 -9.75 -14.31
CA GLU A 141 12.05 -9.44 -15.32
C GLU A 141 12.61 -8.57 -16.43
N VAL A 142 13.26 -7.46 -16.09
CA VAL A 142 13.91 -6.59 -17.08
C VAL A 142 15.04 -7.33 -17.82
N ALA A 143 15.79 -8.19 -17.15
CA ALA A 143 16.84 -8.98 -17.78
C ALA A 143 16.29 -10.01 -18.80
N LEU A 144 15.14 -10.60 -18.50
CA LEU A 144 14.52 -11.64 -19.34
C LEU A 144 13.68 -11.06 -20.48
N PHE A 145 12.85 -10.07 -20.17
CA PHE A 145 11.82 -9.55 -21.07
C PHE A 145 12.20 -8.20 -21.70
N GLY A 146 13.07 -7.43 -21.03
CA GLY A 146 13.57 -6.15 -21.52
C GLY A 146 12.44 -5.13 -21.75
N ASN A 147 12.45 -4.52 -22.95
CA ASN A 147 11.47 -3.49 -23.30
C ASN A 147 10.06 -4.05 -23.49
N GLU A 148 9.90 -5.37 -23.75
CA GLU A 148 8.59 -5.99 -23.96
C GLU A 148 7.70 -5.94 -22.70
N LEU A 149 8.26 -5.71 -21.52
CA LEU A 149 7.48 -5.42 -20.31
C LEU A 149 6.67 -4.11 -20.42
N PHE A 150 7.10 -3.22 -21.30
CA PHE A 150 6.56 -1.86 -21.41
C PHE A 150 5.99 -1.56 -22.79
N THR A 151 5.84 -2.55 -23.69
CA THR A 151 5.36 -2.34 -25.05
C THR A 151 4.09 -3.12 -25.34
N THR A 152 3.27 -2.60 -26.27
CA THR A 152 2.09 -3.31 -26.76
C THR A 152 2.48 -4.53 -27.61
N ALA A 153 3.52 -4.38 -28.43
CA ALA A 153 4.03 -5.49 -29.25
C ALA A 153 5.05 -6.31 -28.46
N THR A 154 4.82 -7.62 -28.35
CA THR A 154 5.64 -8.55 -27.57
C THR A 154 6.11 -9.75 -28.41
N PRO A 155 6.86 -9.54 -29.54
CA PRO A 155 7.18 -10.58 -30.49
C PRO A 155 7.99 -11.73 -29.89
N ARG A 156 8.87 -11.49 -28.91
CA ARG A 156 9.63 -12.54 -28.24
C ARG A 156 8.78 -13.36 -27.30
N LEU A 157 7.88 -12.70 -26.57
CA LEU A 157 6.92 -13.35 -25.68
C LEU A 157 5.92 -14.17 -26.51
N ASP A 158 5.34 -13.58 -27.57
CA ASP A 158 4.37 -14.25 -28.45
C ASP A 158 4.97 -15.46 -29.16
N GLY A 159 6.26 -15.40 -29.50
CA GLY A 159 7.00 -16.48 -30.13
C GLY A 159 7.47 -17.58 -29.17
N SER A 160 7.29 -17.45 -27.85
CA SER A 160 7.87 -18.37 -26.88
C SER A 160 6.94 -18.67 -25.70
N VAL A 161 6.29 -19.83 -25.74
CA VAL A 161 5.47 -20.34 -24.62
C VAL A 161 6.25 -20.32 -23.28
N ARG A 162 7.54 -20.63 -23.32
CA ARG A 162 8.38 -20.64 -22.11
C ARG A 162 8.50 -19.25 -21.48
N LEU A 163 8.72 -18.20 -22.27
CA LEU A 163 8.81 -16.83 -21.75
C LEU A 163 7.46 -16.36 -21.24
N THR A 164 6.37 -16.67 -21.94
CA THR A 164 5.01 -16.34 -21.48
C THR A 164 4.70 -17.01 -20.14
N VAL A 165 5.01 -18.30 -19.98
CA VAL A 165 4.81 -19.00 -18.69
C VAL A 165 5.66 -18.39 -17.58
N LEU A 166 6.90 -18.00 -17.86
CA LEU A 166 7.75 -17.32 -16.90
C LEU A 166 7.15 -15.97 -16.47
N LEU A 167 6.70 -15.15 -17.43
CA LEU A 167 6.06 -13.85 -17.13
C LEU A 167 4.81 -14.03 -16.27
N LEU A 168 3.95 -14.98 -16.62
CA LEU A 168 2.77 -15.32 -15.81
C LEU A 168 3.14 -15.78 -14.40
N SER A 169 4.27 -16.48 -14.25
CA SER A 169 4.76 -16.89 -12.92
C SER A 169 5.16 -15.69 -12.06
N PHE A 170 5.82 -14.68 -12.64
CA PHE A 170 6.12 -13.42 -11.93
C PHE A 170 4.83 -12.73 -11.51
N PHE A 171 3.86 -12.54 -12.39
CA PHE A 171 2.57 -11.93 -12.06
C PHE A 171 1.83 -12.66 -10.94
N VAL A 172 1.87 -14.00 -10.91
CA VAL A 172 1.27 -14.77 -9.81
C VAL A 172 1.98 -14.49 -8.48
N VAL A 173 3.31 -14.45 -8.48
CA VAL A 173 4.09 -14.15 -7.27
C VAL A 173 3.78 -12.72 -6.78
N GLU A 174 3.77 -11.75 -7.67
CA GLU A 174 3.45 -10.35 -7.35
C GLU A 174 2.02 -10.19 -6.84
N ALA A 175 1.05 -10.87 -7.45
CA ALA A 175 -0.33 -10.87 -6.99
C ALA A 175 -0.46 -11.44 -5.56
N VAL A 176 0.25 -12.52 -5.24
CA VAL A 176 0.29 -13.08 -3.88
C VAL A 176 0.90 -12.09 -2.90
N ILE A 177 2.01 -11.43 -3.27
CA ILE A 177 2.65 -10.40 -2.44
C ILE A 177 1.71 -9.22 -2.24
N ALA A 178 1.02 -8.76 -3.28
CA ALA A 178 0.07 -7.64 -3.22
C ALA A 178 -1.11 -7.93 -2.29
N VAL A 179 -1.72 -9.11 -2.41
CA VAL A 179 -2.79 -9.54 -1.49
C VAL A 179 -2.28 -9.59 -0.05
N TRP A 180 -1.09 -10.14 0.17
CA TRP A 180 -0.49 -10.19 1.49
C TRP A 180 -0.18 -8.81 2.05
N ALA A 181 0.40 -7.92 1.25
CA ALA A 181 0.66 -6.53 1.62
C ALA A 181 -0.62 -5.79 2.02
N PHE A 182 -1.73 -6.05 1.32
CA PHE A 182 -3.03 -5.50 1.69
C PHE A 182 -3.51 -6.01 3.07
N VAL A 183 -3.34 -7.30 3.37
CA VAL A 183 -3.64 -7.86 4.70
C VAL A 183 -2.77 -7.21 5.78
N VAL A 184 -1.46 -7.04 5.51
CA VAL A 184 -0.52 -6.35 6.39
C VAL A 184 -0.97 -4.91 6.63
N PHE A 185 -1.35 -4.19 5.58
CA PHE A 185 -1.87 -2.83 5.66
C PHE A 185 -3.10 -2.73 6.58
N LEU A 186 -4.10 -3.59 6.40
CA LEU A 186 -5.30 -3.60 7.23
C LEU A 186 -4.99 -3.87 8.71
N LYS A 187 -4.02 -4.76 8.99
CA LYS A 187 -3.59 -5.03 10.36
C LYS A 187 -2.83 -3.85 10.96
N CYS A 188 -1.94 -3.20 10.21
CA CYS A 188 -1.21 -2.00 10.64
C CYS A 188 -2.17 -0.83 10.88
N LEU A 189 -3.06 -0.55 9.93
CA LEU A 189 -4.07 0.51 10.05
C LEU A 189 -5.00 0.27 11.24
N GLY A 190 -5.49 -0.97 11.40
CA GLY A 190 -6.32 -1.34 12.53
C GLY A 190 -5.61 -1.15 13.87
N GLN A 191 -4.33 -1.50 13.96
CA GLN A 191 -3.52 -1.33 15.17
C GLN A 191 -3.39 0.15 15.56
N VAL A 192 -3.02 1.02 14.64
CA VAL A 192 -2.82 2.45 14.95
C VAL A 192 -4.13 3.17 15.21
N GLN A 193 -5.22 2.80 14.53
CA GLN A 193 -6.56 3.37 14.72
C GLN A 193 -7.27 2.85 15.97
N GLY A 194 -6.78 1.76 16.57
CA GLY A 194 -7.39 1.14 17.75
C GLY A 194 -8.60 0.26 17.42
N PHE A 195 -8.63 -0.37 16.23
CA PHE A 195 -9.73 -1.29 15.86
C PHE A 195 -9.28 -2.55 15.11
N SER A 196 -10.25 -3.45 14.85
CA SER A 196 -9.98 -4.69 14.14
C SER A 196 -9.56 -4.43 12.67
N ALA A 197 -8.91 -5.41 12.04
CA ALA A 197 -8.57 -5.34 10.62
C ALA A 197 -9.82 -5.21 9.72
N TRP A 198 -10.95 -5.82 10.10
CA TRP A 198 -12.22 -5.67 9.39
C TRP A 198 -12.77 -4.24 9.43
N LYS A 199 -12.63 -3.57 10.58
CA LYS A 199 -13.02 -2.17 10.69
C LYS A 199 -12.05 -1.26 9.93
N ALA A 200 -10.76 -1.63 9.86
CA ALA A 200 -9.79 -0.96 8.99
C ALA A 200 -10.14 -1.13 7.51
N LEU A 201 -10.63 -2.30 7.08
CA LEU A 201 -11.17 -2.51 5.74
C LEU A 201 -12.37 -1.58 5.49
N GLY A 202 -13.30 -1.49 6.43
CA GLY A 202 -14.43 -0.55 6.36
C GLY A 202 -13.95 0.91 6.22
N ASN A 203 -12.91 1.31 6.98
CA ASN A 203 -12.30 2.63 6.85
C ASN A 203 -11.74 2.87 5.43
N THR A 204 -11.02 1.89 4.89
CA THR A 204 -10.46 1.97 3.54
C THR A 204 -11.55 2.08 2.48
N LEU A 205 -12.63 1.31 2.63
CA LEU A 205 -13.77 1.37 1.72
C LEU A 205 -14.53 2.69 1.80
N LEU A 206 -14.59 3.34 2.98
CA LEU A 206 -15.20 4.67 3.14
C LEU A 206 -14.46 5.78 2.38
N VAL A 207 -13.17 5.62 2.11
CA VAL A 207 -12.41 6.58 1.30
C VAL A 207 -12.94 6.63 -0.14
N VAL A 208 -13.41 5.51 -0.68
CA VAL A 208 -13.87 5.41 -2.07
C VAL A 208 -15.02 6.39 -2.38
N PRO A 209 -16.16 6.37 -1.66
CA PRO A 209 -17.23 7.32 -1.91
C PRO A 209 -16.84 8.78 -1.63
N VAL A 210 -15.95 9.02 -0.66
CA VAL A 210 -15.45 10.36 -0.36
C VAL A 210 -14.71 10.98 -1.55
N ILE A 211 -14.01 10.17 -2.35
CA ILE A 211 -13.34 10.63 -3.56
C ILE A 211 -14.33 10.67 -4.74
N LEU A 212 -15.12 9.63 -4.93
CA LEU A 212 -15.96 9.47 -6.11
C LEU A 212 -17.16 10.42 -6.14
N LEU A 213 -17.82 10.68 -5.00
CA LEU A 213 -19.01 11.53 -4.95
C LEU A 213 -18.75 12.97 -5.43
N PRO A 214 -17.72 13.68 -4.97
CA PRO A 214 -17.40 15.01 -5.49
C PRO A 214 -17.09 15.02 -6.99
N ILE A 215 -16.34 14.02 -7.49
CA ILE A 215 -16.01 13.89 -8.91
C ILE A 215 -17.28 13.70 -9.72
N LEU A 216 -18.18 12.82 -9.29
CA LEU A 216 -19.46 12.56 -9.95
C LEU A 216 -20.35 13.82 -9.97
N LEU A 217 -20.44 14.53 -8.85
CA LEU A 217 -21.22 15.76 -8.75
C LEU A 217 -20.69 16.86 -9.67
N ILE A 218 -19.36 17.01 -9.74
CA ILE A 218 -18.73 17.96 -10.66
C ILE A 218 -18.99 17.55 -12.11
N ALA A 219 -18.85 16.29 -12.46
CA ALA A 219 -19.11 15.80 -13.82
C ALA A 219 -20.58 16.02 -14.23
N LEU A 220 -21.54 15.75 -13.33
CA LEU A 220 -22.96 16.02 -13.58
C LEU A 220 -23.24 17.52 -13.74
N ALA A 221 -22.66 18.36 -12.91
CA ALA A 221 -22.80 19.80 -13.01
C ALA A 221 -22.26 20.33 -14.37
N VAL A 222 -21.04 19.91 -14.75
CA VAL A 222 -20.47 20.31 -16.05
C VAL A 222 -21.32 19.82 -17.21
N GLY A 223 -21.80 18.57 -17.17
CA GLY A 223 -22.69 18.03 -18.20
C GLY A 223 -24.02 18.77 -18.33
N ALA A 224 -24.58 19.23 -17.20
CA ALA A 224 -25.83 20.01 -17.19
C ALA A 224 -25.64 21.44 -17.74
N PHE A 225 -24.44 22.01 -17.70
CA PHE A 225 -24.14 23.34 -18.28
C PHE A 225 -23.63 23.27 -19.72
N ALA A 226 -23.27 22.09 -20.23
CA ALA A 226 -22.72 21.90 -21.58
C ALA A 226 -23.81 21.41 -22.59
N GLY A 227 -25.01 21.08 -22.15
CA GLY A 227 -26.18 20.71 -22.96
C GLY A 227 -27.23 21.79 -22.94
#